data_57d9c4357cdc238957fb7e5f5f3d65f5
#
_entry.id   57d9c4357cdc238957fb7e5f5f3d65f5
#
_cell.length_a   1.000
_cell.length_b   1.000
_cell.length_c   1.000
_cell.angle_alpha   90.00
_cell.angle_beta   90.00
_cell.angle_gamma   90.00
#
_symmetry.space_group_name_H-M   'P 1'
#
loop_
_entity.id
_entity.type
_entity.pdbx_description
1 polymer ?
#
loop_
_entity_poly.entity_id
_entity_poly.type
_entity_poly.pdbx_seq_one_letter_code
_entity_poly.pdbx_strand_id
1 'polypeptide(L)'
;MKIKTLNPNHVVVFTENNITLFSYDTEVASLFCDGMFLGVTDAWDYSNVTLKNLYLFLREYCTDYIRVGKEPNVNLLHFNEVDNKAIKKFITQRAEEYGVKKVLENR
;
A
#
# COMPACT_ATOMS: atom_id res chain seq x y z
N MET A 1 -15.66 11.68 6.91
CA MET A 1 -14.40 10.97 7.15
C MET A 1 -14.62 9.81 8.11
N LYS A 2 -14.05 8.68 7.80
CA LYS A 2 -14.18 7.48 8.62
C LYS A 2 -12.76 7.00 9.00
N ILE A 3 -12.59 6.53 10.24
CA ILE A 3 -11.31 6.05 10.74
C ILE A 3 -11.49 4.65 11.28
N LYS A 4 -10.61 3.73 10.88
CA LYS A 4 -10.56 2.38 11.38
C LYS A 4 -9.19 2.10 11.99
N THR A 5 -9.16 1.63 13.23
CA THR A 5 -7.91 1.30 13.91
C THR A 5 -7.50 -0.13 13.58
N LEU A 6 -6.28 -0.32 13.03
CA LEU A 6 -5.70 -1.64 12.82
C LEU A 6 -5.07 -2.17 14.10
N ASN A 7 -4.40 -1.27 14.82
CA ASN A 7 -3.84 -1.53 16.15
C ASN A 7 -3.61 -0.16 16.81
N PRO A 8 -3.15 -0.10 18.06
CA PRO A 8 -3.05 1.20 18.76
C PRO A 8 -2.27 2.29 18.03
N ASN A 9 -1.34 1.91 17.16
CA ASN A 9 -0.44 2.85 16.52
C ASN A 9 -0.64 2.98 15.01
N HIS A 10 -1.56 2.21 14.43
CA HIS A 10 -1.81 2.21 12.99
C HIS A 10 -3.30 2.36 12.71
N VAL A 11 -3.64 3.38 11.93
CA VAL A 11 -5.03 3.66 11.59
C VAL A 11 -5.21 3.82 10.10
N VAL A 12 -6.41 3.52 9.62
CA VAL A 12 -6.80 3.72 8.24
C VAL A 12 -7.85 4.82 8.19
N VAL A 13 -7.62 5.84 7.38
CA VAL A 13 -8.52 6.99 7.25
C VAL A 13 -9.17 6.94 5.87
N PHE A 14 -10.49 6.95 5.86
CA PHE A 14 -11.30 6.95 4.63
C PHE A 14 -11.81 8.35 4.36
N THR A 15 -11.46 8.90 3.20
CA THR A 15 -12.01 10.16 2.71
C THR A 15 -12.77 9.88 1.41
N GLU A 16 -13.36 10.91 0.81
CA GLU A 16 -14.09 10.75 -0.45
C GLU A 16 -13.21 10.16 -1.56
N ASN A 17 -11.94 10.53 -1.58
CA ASN A 17 -11.05 10.20 -2.69
C ASN A 17 -9.98 9.19 -2.35
N ASN A 18 -9.70 8.97 -1.06
CA ASN A 18 -8.55 8.16 -0.67
C ASN A 18 -8.85 7.28 0.53
N ILE A 19 -8.10 6.17 0.58
CA ILE A 19 -7.97 5.31 1.76
C ILE A 19 -6.50 5.38 2.14
N THR A 20 -6.20 5.88 3.34
CA THR A 20 -4.82 6.17 3.74
C THR A 20 -4.45 5.46 5.03
N LEU A 21 -3.28 4.81 5.02
CA LEU A 21 -2.71 4.17 6.20
C LEU A 21 -1.75 5.13 6.90
N PHE A 22 -1.95 5.32 8.20
CA PHE A 22 -1.04 6.09 9.06
C PHE A 22 -0.39 5.17 10.09
N SER A 23 0.91 5.40 10.33
CA SER A 23 1.66 4.81 11.45
C SER A 23 1.96 5.94 12.40
N TYR A 24 1.37 5.91 13.59
CA TYR A 24 1.35 7.07 14.50
C TYR A 24 0.74 8.26 13.74
N ASP A 25 1.45 9.36 13.62
CA ASP A 25 0.99 10.54 12.88
C ASP A 25 1.59 10.63 11.48
N THR A 26 2.31 9.58 11.06
CA THR A 26 3.02 9.58 9.77
C THR A 26 2.25 8.80 8.72
N GLU A 27 1.99 9.43 7.59
CA GLU A 27 1.36 8.75 6.48
C GLU A 27 2.31 7.72 5.88
N VAL A 28 1.79 6.53 5.60
CA VAL A 28 2.57 5.40 5.07
C VAL A 28 2.22 5.13 3.61
N ALA A 29 0.94 5.01 3.30
CA ALA A 29 0.48 4.67 1.96
C ALA A 29 -0.94 5.17 1.73
N SER A 30 -1.29 5.34 0.46
CA SER A 30 -2.63 5.76 0.05
C SER A 30 -3.12 4.96 -1.14
N LEU A 31 -4.44 4.77 -1.17
CA LEU A 31 -5.16 4.16 -2.29
C LEU A 31 -6.23 5.15 -2.78
N PHE A 32 -6.56 5.08 -4.06
CA PHE A 32 -7.71 5.81 -4.59
C PHE A 32 -9.02 5.23 -4.05
N CYS A 33 -10.11 5.94 -4.22
CA CYS A 33 -11.42 5.58 -3.68
C CYS A 33 -11.90 4.18 -4.07
N ASP A 34 -11.46 3.67 -5.19
CA ASP A 34 -11.79 2.32 -5.65
C ASP A 34 -10.77 1.26 -5.21
N GLY A 35 -9.81 1.63 -4.36
CA GLY A 35 -8.77 0.73 -3.89
C GLY A 35 -7.54 0.64 -4.77
N MET A 36 -7.44 1.45 -5.81
CA MET A 36 -6.27 1.48 -6.68
C MET A 36 -5.05 2.04 -5.96
N PHE A 37 -3.90 1.42 -6.14
CA PHE A 37 -2.67 1.81 -5.47
C PHE A 37 -2.20 3.18 -5.95
N LEU A 38 -2.21 4.16 -5.05
CA LEU A 38 -1.73 5.51 -5.34
C LEU A 38 -0.24 5.63 -5.08
N GLY A 39 0.23 5.15 -3.95
CA GLY A 39 1.66 5.17 -3.64
C GLY A 39 1.95 5.07 -2.15
N VAL A 40 3.24 5.10 -1.84
CA VAL A 40 3.76 5.05 -0.48
C VAL A 40 4.62 6.28 -0.19
N THR A 41 4.78 6.58 1.09
CA THR A 41 5.69 7.63 1.55
C THR A 41 7.05 7.03 1.91
N ASP A 42 8.03 7.88 2.25
CA ASP A 42 9.34 7.43 2.71
C ASP A 42 9.27 6.56 3.97
N ALA A 43 8.16 6.60 4.68
CA ALA A 43 7.98 5.85 5.92
C ALA A 43 7.49 4.41 5.72
N TRP A 44 7.26 3.98 4.49
CA TRP A 44 6.60 2.69 4.22
C TRP A 44 7.39 1.48 4.74
N ASP A 45 8.71 1.56 4.73
CA ASP A 45 9.59 0.49 5.20
C ASP A 45 10.37 0.86 6.46
N TYR A 46 9.86 1.81 7.23
CA TYR A 46 10.51 2.32 8.42
C TYR A 46 10.82 1.24 9.47
N SER A 47 9.91 0.29 9.65
CA SER A 47 10.09 -0.80 10.60
C SER A 47 9.34 -2.04 10.13
N ASN A 48 9.66 -3.20 10.74
CA ASN A 48 8.94 -4.44 10.45
C ASN A 48 7.47 -4.34 10.84
N VAL A 49 7.16 -3.60 11.88
CA VAL A 49 5.78 -3.40 12.32
C VAL A 49 5.01 -2.58 11.28
N THR A 50 5.62 -1.51 10.77
CA THR A 50 5.01 -0.70 9.72
C THR A 50 4.76 -1.53 8.46
N LEU A 51 5.76 -2.32 8.04
CA LEU A 51 5.62 -3.19 6.88
C LEU A 51 4.49 -4.20 7.05
N LYS A 52 4.42 -4.84 8.21
CA LYS A 52 3.38 -5.82 8.51
C LYS A 52 1.98 -5.20 8.39
N ASN A 53 1.80 -4.01 8.93
CA ASN A 53 0.52 -3.32 8.86
C ASN A 53 0.21 -2.84 7.44
N LEU A 54 1.22 -2.44 6.68
CA LEU A 54 1.05 -2.08 5.28
C LEU A 54 0.57 -3.28 4.46
N TYR A 55 1.13 -4.47 4.69
CA TYR A 55 0.69 -5.67 4.00
C TYR A 55 -0.76 -6.01 4.31
N LEU A 56 -1.17 -5.90 5.57
CA LEU A 56 -2.56 -6.11 5.97
C LEU A 56 -3.49 -5.08 5.30
N PHE A 57 -3.08 -3.82 5.28
CA PHE A 57 -3.81 -2.74 4.65
C PHE A 57 -4.04 -3.02 3.15
N LEU A 58 -2.98 -3.42 2.45
CA LEU A 58 -3.09 -3.70 1.02
C LEU A 58 -3.95 -4.92 0.73
N ARG A 59 -3.84 -5.97 1.55
CA ARG A 59 -4.67 -7.17 1.37
C ARG A 59 -6.15 -6.88 1.56
N GLU A 60 -6.47 -5.96 2.46
CA GLU A 60 -7.87 -5.67 2.77
C GLU A 60 -8.49 -4.65 1.80
N TYR A 61 -7.74 -3.64 1.40
CA TYR A 61 -8.32 -2.50 0.68
C TYR A 61 -7.83 -2.33 -0.75
N CYS A 62 -6.65 -2.85 -1.11
CA CYS A 62 -6.09 -2.64 -2.44
C CYS A 62 -6.73 -3.57 -3.47
N THR A 63 -7.20 -2.99 -4.57
CA THR A 63 -7.82 -3.75 -5.65
C THR A 63 -6.88 -4.00 -6.83
N ASP A 64 -5.67 -3.49 -6.77
CA ASP A 64 -4.66 -3.75 -7.79
C ASP A 64 -4.24 -5.21 -7.80
N TYR A 65 -3.64 -5.62 -8.91
CA TYR A 65 -3.11 -6.97 -9.06
C TYR A 65 -1.59 -6.96 -9.06
N ILE A 66 -1.01 -8.03 -8.54
CA ILE A 66 0.43 -8.26 -8.58
C ILE A 66 0.74 -9.16 -9.77
N ARG A 67 1.70 -8.72 -10.57
CA ARG A 67 2.15 -9.48 -11.72
C ARG A 67 3.22 -10.48 -11.28
N VAL A 68 2.95 -11.78 -11.50
CA VAL A 68 3.86 -12.86 -11.11
C VAL A 68 4.22 -13.68 -12.35
N GLY A 69 5.51 -13.98 -12.51
CA GLY A 69 6.00 -14.74 -13.63
C GLY A 69 6.59 -13.87 -14.73
N LYS A 70 7.02 -14.52 -15.79
CA LYS A 70 7.61 -13.86 -16.95
C LYS A 70 6.83 -14.22 -18.21
N GLU A 71 6.84 -13.30 -19.19
CA GLU A 71 6.22 -13.57 -20.49
C GLU A 71 6.75 -14.88 -21.09
N PRO A 72 5.87 -15.72 -21.70
CA PRO A 72 4.43 -15.52 -21.86
C PRO A 72 3.58 -16.02 -20.69
N ASN A 73 4.19 -16.51 -19.61
CA ASN A 73 3.51 -17.15 -18.48
C ASN A 73 3.32 -16.18 -17.31
N VAL A 74 2.60 -15.09 -17.55
CA VAL A 74 2.33 -14.08 -16.52
C VAL A 74 0.96 -14.30 -15.94
N ASN A 75 0.89 -14.28 -14.60
CA ASN A 75 -0.37 -14.33 -13.85
C ASN A 75 -0.57 -13.01 -13.13
N LEU A 76 -1.82 -12.54 -13.07
CA LEU A 76 -2.23 -11.40 -12.27
C LEU A 76 -2.93 -11.92 -11.04
N LEU A 77 -2.33 -11.70 -9.87
CA LEU A 77 -2.84 -12.22 -8.60
C LEU A 77 -3.24 -11.10 -7.66
N HIS A 78 -4.29 -11.35 -6.88
CA HIS A 78 -4.70 -10.44 -5.84
C HIS A 78 -3.71 -10.50 -4.67
N PHE A 79 -3.63 -9.42 -3.87
CA PHE A 79 -2.73 -9.36 -2.73
C PHE A 79 -2.95 -10.49 -1.72
N ASN A 80 -4.17 -11.03 -1.64
CA ASN A 80 -4.47 -12.15 -0.77
C ASN A 80 -3.91 -13.49 -1.27
N GLU A 81 -3.49 -13.54 -2.52
CA GLU A 81 -3.00 -14.78 -3.16
C GLU A 81 -1.47 -14.89 -3.16
N VAL A 82 -0.78 -13.88 -2.63
CA VAL A 82 0.68 -13.83 -2.65
C VAL A 82 1.23 -13.60 -1.25
N ASP A 83 2.52 -13.91 -1.06
CA ASP A 83 3.19 -13.71 0.22
C ASP A 83 3.67 -12.26 0.38
N ASN A 84 4.17 -11.94 1.57
CA ASN A 84 4.65 -10.60 1.88
C ASN A 84 5.83 -10.19 1.02
N LYS A 85 6.67 -11.15 0.62
CA LYS A 85 7.82 -10.88 -0.23
C LYS A 85 7.41 -10.34 -1.60
N ALA A 86 6.37 -10.94 -2.18
CA ALA A 86 5.82 -10.47 -3.46
C ALA A 86 5.21 -9.08 -3.34
N ILE A 87 4.53 -8.80 -2.24
CA ILE A 87 3.96 -7.48 -2.00
C ILE A 87 5.07 -6.43 -1.85
N LYS A 88 6.12 -6.75 -1.10
CA LYS A 88 7.25 -5.84 -0.93
C LYS A 88 7.93 -5.52 -2.26
N LYS A 89 8.08 -6.52 -3.11
CA LYS A 89 8.64 -6.33 -4.44
C LYS A 89 7.77 -5.40 -5.30
N PHE A 90 6.46 -5.59 -5.24
CA PHE A 90 5.50 -4.74 -5.93
C PHE A 90 5.63 -3.28 -5.50
N ILE A 91 5.66 -3.04 -4.19
CA ILE A 91 5.78 -1.69 -3.64
C ILE A 91 7.10 -1.05 -4.06
N THR A 92 8.21 -1.79 -3.98
CA THR A 92 9.52 -1.30 -4.36
C THR A 92 9.55 -0.88 -5.83
N GLN A 93 9.00 -1.69 -6.71
CA GLN A 93 8.94 -1.37 -8.14
C GLN A 93 8.09 -0.13 -8.40
N ARG A 94 6.95 0.00 -7.72
CA ARG A 94 6.09 1.18 -7.88
C ARG A 94 6.76 2.44 -7.36
N ALA A 95 7.45 2.35 -6.23
CA ALA A 95 8.17 3.48 -5.66
C ALA A 95 9.31 3.95 -6.58
N GLU A 96 10.02 3.02 -7.19
CA GLU A 96 11.08 3.35 -8.15
C GLU A 96 10.51 4.01 -9.42
N GLU A 97 9.40 3.47 -9.94
CA GLU A 97 8.79 3.94 -11.17
C GLU A 97 8.17 5.33 -11.03
N TYR A 98 7.44 5.57 -9.95
CA TYR A 98 6.69 6.82 -9.77
C TYR A 98 7.32 7.80 -8.79
N GLY A 99 8.31 7.35 -8.01
CA GLY A 99 8.97 8.18 -7.01
C GLY A 99 8.12 8.32 -5.75
N VAL A 100 8.66 7.87 -4.63
CA VAL A 100 7.95 7.94 -3.34
C VAL A 100 7.52 9.36 -3.00
N LYS A 101 8.40 10.33 -3.21
CA LYS A 101 8.13 11.73 -2.85
C LYS A 101 7.07 12.40 -3.71
N LYS A 102 6.86 11.92 -4.94
CA LYS A 102 5.84 12.52 -5.82
C LYS A 102 4.44 12.33 -5.28
N VAL A 103 4.19 11.23 -4.59
CA VAL A 103 2.90 10.98 -3.97
C VAL A 103 2.61 12.02 -2.90
N LEU A 104 3.63 12.39 -2.12
CA LEU A 104 3.50 13.41 -1.08
C LEU A 104 3.34 14.82 -1.65
N GLU A 105 4.08 15.14 -2.70
CA GLU A 105 4.07 16.46 -3.30
C GLU A 105 2.76 16.84 -3.98
N ASN A 106 1.97 15.84 -4.34
CA ASN A 106 0.68 16.03 -5.01
C ASN A 106 -0.50 16.22 -4.05
N ARG A 107 -0.21 16.46 -2.80
CA ARG A 107 -1.23 16.62 -1.76
C ARG A 107 -1.48 18.04 -1.37
#